data_9cdc1e19631844212b83e4a8475274eb
#
_entry.id   9cdc1e19631844212b83e4a8475274eb
#
_cell.length_a   1.000
_cell.length_b   1.000
_cell.length_c   1.000
_cell.angle_alpha   90.00
_cell.angle_beta   90.00
_cell.angle_gamma   90.00
#
_symmetry.space_group_name_H-M   'P 1'
#
loop_
_entity.id
_entity.type
_entity.pdbx_description
1 polymer ?
#
loop_
_entity_poly.entity_id
_entity_poly.type
_entity_poly.pdbx_seq_one_letter_code
_entity_poly.pdbx_strand_id
1 'polypeptide(L)'
;MAPPAVQGIAQQLILDRKVGSYRVPDGWYIWSAGNRKEDHAAVFDMPAPLANRFIHLEVKTDLKEFKSYALENKIDDKIISFLNFRPKLLHKIDKNSPSWPSPRSWSIANDLLKADIDVDPAIGNAAAAEFRSFCKIYKTLPNIEPILKGKSSPKFPEDLSAKYALCCALSVRAKNLKEVENAFAYLSKKASLEWLNQCAFDVTNIWKKNDDTSELIDLIVKNKELIKVAENISKLLAA
;
A
#
# COMPACT_ATOMS: atom_id res chain seq x y z
N MET A 1 15.74 -21.97 0.01
CA MET A 1 17.04 -21.37 -0.31
C MET A 1 18.04 -22.45 -0.74
N ALA A 2 19.00 -22.08 -1.59
CA ALA A 2 19.98 -23.03 -2.11
C ALA A 2 20.88 -23.56 -0.97
N PRO A 3 21.11 -24.89 -0.87
CA PRO A 3 22.07 -25.44 0.05
C PRO A 3 23.49 -24.92 -0.20
N PRO A 4 24.41 -24.95 0.78
CA PRO A 4 25.77 -24.42 0.62
C PRO A 4 26.53 -24.99 -0.59
N ALA A 5 26.35 -26.26 -0.90
CA ALA A 5 26.95 -26.87 -2.09
C ALA A 5 26.50 -26.24 -3.40
N VAL A 6 25.20 -25.92 -3.52
CA VAL A 6 24.63 -25.23 -4.71
C VAL A 6 25.07 -23.76 -4.75
N GLN A 7 25.24 -23.13 -3.58
CA GLN A 7 25.80 -21.77 -3.51
C GLN A 7 27.26 -21.73 -4.00
N GLY A 8 28.04 -22.81 -3.80
CA GLY A 8 29.39 -22.93 -4.36
C GLY A 8 29.40 -22.90 -5.90
N ILE A 9 28.44 -23.57 -6.54
CA ILE A 9 28.28 -23.53 -8.00
C ILE A 9 27.91 -22.10 -8.47
N ALA A 10 27.06 -21.40 -7.70
CA ALA A 10 26.68 -20.03 -8.01
C ALA A 10 27.88 -19.04 -8.00
N GLN A 11 28.94 -19.33 -7.24
CA GLN A 11 30.17 -18.52 -7.28
C GLN A 11 30.78 -18.45 -8.68
N GLN A 12 30.86 -19.60 -9.37
CA GLN A 12 31.39 -19.66 -10.73
C GLN A 12 30.49 -18.88 -11.70
N LEU A 13 29.16 -19.05 -11.56
CA LEU A 13 28.21 -18.30 -12.40
C LEU A 13 28.38 -16.78 -12.26
N ILE A 14 28.58 -16.29 -11.04
CA ILE A 14 28.65 -14.85 -10.78
C ILE A 14 30.03 -14.28 -11.16
N LEU A 15 31.09 -15.01 -10.88
CA LEU A 15 32.45 -14.56 -11.17
C LEU A 15 32.81 -14.69 -12.65
N ASP A 16 32.61 -15.89 -13.19
CA ASP A 16 33.05 -16.25 -14.54
C ASP A 16 31.96 -16.09 -15.59
N ARG A 17 30.71 -15.79 -15.15
CA ARG A 17 29.50 -15.75 -15.97
C ARG A 17 29.31 -17.08 -16.76
N LYS A 18 29.65 -18.19 -16.11
CA LYS A 18 29.72 -19.52 -16.73
C LYS A 18 29.32 -20.61 -15.73
N VAL A 19 28.60 -21.63 -16.18
CA VAL A 19 28.33 -22.88 -15.44
C VAL A 19 28.54 -24.05 -16.40
N GLY A 20 29.54 -24.89 -16.15
CA GLY A 20 29.89 -25.95 -17.06
C GLY A 20 30.24 -25.38 -18.44
N SER A 21 29.56 -25.85 -19.48
CA SER A 21 29.72 -25.35 -20.88
C SER A 21 28.85 -24.13 -21.19
N TYR A 22 27.86 -23.81 -20.33
CA TYR A 22 26.95 -22.67 -20.54
C TYR A 22 27.61 -21.36 -20.12
N ARG A 23 27.52 -20.33 -20.98
CA ARG A 23 27.99 -18.97 -20.70
C ARG A 23 26.82 -18.01 -20.73
N VAL A 24 26.70 -17.14 -19.71
CA VAL A 24 25.73 -16.07 -19.69
C VAL A 24 26.04 -15.06 -20.77
N PRO A 25 25.12 -14.75 -21.70
CA PRO A 25 25.35 -13.78 -22.76
C PRO A 25 25.74 -12.40 -22.24
N ASP A 26 26.45 -11.64 -23.05
CA ASP A 26 26.80 -10.26 -22.70
C ASP A 26 25.57 -9.39 -22.62
N GLY A 27 25.56 -8.39 -21.73
CA GLY A 27 24.44 -7.50 -21.50
C GLY A 27 23.38 -8.03 -20.51
N TRP A 28 23.47 -9.30 -20.09
CA TRP A 28 22.54 -9.83 -19.07
C TRP A 28 23.04 -9.58 -17.66
N TYR A 29 22.16 -9.13 -16.79
CA TYR A 29 22.42 -9.01 -15.35
C TYR A 29 22.02 -10.29 -14.62
N ILE A 30 22.81 -10.65 -13.59
CA ILE A 30 22.51 -11.79 -12.72
C ILE A 30 21.92 -11.23 -11.42
N TRP A 31 20.67 -11.56 -11.16
CA TRP A 31 19.95 -11.18 -9.94
C TRP A 31 19.73 -12.41 -9.06
N SER A 32 19.84 -12.22 -7.77
CA SER A 32 19.52 -13.24 -6.77
C SER A 32 18.53 -12.68 -5.76
N ALA A 33 17.59 -13.51 -5.30
CA ALA A 33 16.64 -13.17 -4.26
C ALA A 33 16.74 -14.18 -3.11
N GLY A 34 16.61 -13.69 -1.90
CA GLY A 34 16.63 -14.52 -0.71
C GLY A 34 15.86 -13.86 0.43
N ASN A 35 15.51 -14.65 1.44
CA ASN A 35 14.91 -14.16 2.67
C ASN A 35 16.00 -13.75 3.66
N ARG A 36 15.69 -12.77 4.51
CA ARG A 36 16.58 -12.36 5.60
C ARG A 36 16.52 -13.38 6.74
N LYS A 37 17.60 -13.47 7.52
CA LYS A 37 17.64 -14.31 8.73
C LYS A 37 16.60 -13.88 9.76
N GLU A 38 16.42 -12.58 9.90
CA GLU A 38 15.46 -11.99 10.83
C GLU A 38 14.01 -12.39 10.54
N ASP A 39 13.70 -12.71 9.28
CA ASP A 39 12.36 -13.16 8.86
C ASP A 39 12.10 -14.63 9.25
N HIS A 40 13.03 -15.29 9.94
CA HIS A 40 12.94 -16.69 10.42
C HIS A 40 12.57 -17.71 9.31
N ALA A 41 12.80 -17.37 8.07
CA ALA A 41 12.79 -18.33 6.99
C ALA A 41 13.96 -19.33 7.19
N ALA A 42 13.77 -20.58 6.81
CA ALA A 42 14.86 -21.55 6.79
C ALA A 42 15.91 -21.11 5.76
N VAL A 43 16.87 -20.31 6.19
CA VAL A 43 17.92 -19.74 5.34
C VAL A 43 19.26 -20.33 5.71
N PHE A 44 20.05 -20.67 4.68
CA PHE A 44 21.47 -20.96 4.85
C PHE A 44 22.26 -19.65 4.73
N ASP A 45 23.31 -19.51 5.53
CA ASP A 45 24.22 -18.39 5.40
C ASP A 45 24.88 -18.39 4.03
N MET A 46 24.93 -17.20 3.43
CA MET A 46 25.69 -17.02 2.21
C MET A 46 27.19 -17.01 2.56
N PRO A 47 28.01 -17.86 1.95
CA PRO A 47 29.47 -17.83 2.20
C PRO A 47 30.03 -16.44 1.91
N ALA A 48 30.93 -15.95 2.76
CA ALA A 48 31.51 -14.62 2.65
C ALA A 48 32.11 -14.32 1.26
N PRO A 49 32.80 -15.25 0.58
CA PRO A 49 33.31 -15.02 -0.77
C PRO A 49 32.19 -14.79 -1.81
N LEU A 50 31.03 -15.42 -1.62
CA LEU A 50 29.88 -15.23 -2.50
C LEU A 50 29.17 -13.90 -2.18
N ALA A 51 28.98 -13.60 -0.90
CA ALA A 51 28.34 -12.37 -0.45
C ALA A 51 29.06 -11.11 -0.97
N ASN A 52 30.40 -11.11 -0.92
CA ASN A 52 31.22 -9.97 -1.38
C ASN A 52 31.18 -9.73 -2.91
N ARG A 53 30.52 -10.60 -3.66
CA ARG A 53 30.36 -10.46 -5.12
C ARG A 53 29.01 -9.87 -5.54
N PHE A 54 28.12 -9.61 -4.57
CA PHE A 54 26.81 -9.00 -4.82
C PHE A 54 26.74 -7.57 -4.31
N ILE A 55 25.95 -6.77 -4.99
CA ILE A 55 25.38 -5.55 -4.42
C ILE A 55 24.13 -5.97 -3.67
N HIS A 56 24.13 -5.75 -2.36
CA HIS A 56 23.02 -6.14 -1.50
C HIS A 56 21.96 -5.04 -1.48
N LEU A 57 20.74 -5.38 -1.86
CA LEU A 57 19.58 -4.50 -1.81
C LEU A 57 18.57 -5.06 -0.82
N GLU A 58 18.14 -4.24 0.13
CA GLU A 58 17.11 -4.61 1.07
C GLU A 58 15.75 -4.09 0.59
N VAL A 59 14.82 -5.00 0.31
CA VAL A 59 13.45 -4.66 -0.06
C VAL A 59 12.61 -4.51 1.21
N LYS A 60 12.07 -3.31 1.44
CA LYS A 60 11.19 -3.01 2.57
C LYS A 60 9.76 -2.87 2.11
N THR A 61 8.82 -3.22 3.00
CA THR A 61 7.41 -2.95 2.75
C THR A 61 7.14 -1.46 2.96
N ASP A 62 6.45 -0.85 2.00
CA ASP A 62 6.00 0.53 2.07
C ASP A 62 4.49 0.60 1.83
N LEU A 63 3.77 1.37 2.67
CA LEU A 63 2.32 1.49 2.57
C LEU A 63 1.89 2.29 1.33
N LYS A 64 2.67 3.29 0.92
CA LYS A 64 2.33 4.10 -0.26
C LYS A 64 2.42 3.26 -1.52
N GLU A 65 3.51 2.48 -1.66
CA GLU A 65 3.69 1.56 -2.77
C GLU A 65 2.63 0.47 -2.79
N PHE A 66 2.28 -0.08 -1.60
CA PHE A 66 1.18 -1.05 -1.53
C PHE A 66 -0.17 -0.43 -1.93
N LYS A 67 -0.47 0.81 -1.52
CA LYS A 67 -1.69 1.51 -1.93
C LYS A 67 -1.77 1.69 -3.44
N SER A 68 -0.67 2.08 -4.07
CA SER A 68 -0.57 2.19 -5.52
C SER A 68 -0.87 0.86 -6.21
N TYR A 69 -0.24 -0.21 -5.75
CA TYR A 69 -0.51 -1.58 -6.22
C TYR A 69 -1.98 -1.98 -5.99
N ALA A 70 -2.52 -1.68 -4.80
CA ALA A 70 -3.88 -2.04 -4.42
C ALA A 70 -4.94 -1.40 -5.34
N LEU A 71 -4.72 -0.14 -5.74
CA LEU A 71 -5.60 0.57 -6.66
C LEU A 71 -5.55 -0.01 -8.07
N GLU A 72 -4.35 -0.29 -8.58
CA GLU A 72 -4.16 -0.92 -9.90
C GLU A 72 -4.81 -2.30 -9.98
N ASN A 73 -4.72 -3.07 -8.89
CA ASN A 73 -5.25 -4.43 -8.82
C ASN A 73 -6.68 -4.51 -8.26
N LYS A 74 -7.36 -3.38 -8.10
CA LYS A 74 -8.76 -3.30 -7.65
C LYS A 74 -8.98 -4.03 -6.31
N ILE A 75 -8.06 -3.84 -5.37
CA ILE A 75 -8.21 -4.31 -3.99
C ILE A 75 -9.31 -3.49 -3.32
N ASP A 76 -10.16 -4.15 -2.53
CA ASP A 76 -11.31 -3.55 -1.85
C ASP A 76 -10.86 -2.34 -0.99
N ASP A 77 -11.59 -1.25 -1.09
CA ASP A 77 -11.33 -0.01 -0.38
C ASP A 77 -11.36 -0.17 1.16
N LYS A 78 -12.03 -1.19 1.69
CA LYS A 78 -12.00 -1.53 3.12
C LYS A 78 -10.61 -1.96 3.56
N ILE A 79 -9.89 -2.73 2.75
CA ILE A 79 -8.50 -3.15 3.04
C ILE A 79 -7.58 -1.94 3.02
N ILE A 80 -7.69 -1.09 1.99
CA ILE A 80 -6.89 0.13 1.87
C ILE A 80 -7.13 1.06 3.05
N SER A 81 -8.42 1.27 3.39
CA SER A 81 -8.83 2.10 4.53
C SER A 81 -8.34 1.55 5.87
N PHE A 82 -8.45 0.23 6.06
CA PHE A 82 -7.96 -0.42 7.26
C PHE A 82 -6.45 -0.28 7.43
N LEU A 83 -5.69 -0.47 6.37
CA LEU A 83 -4.23 -0.34 6.40
C LEU A 83 -3.77 1.11 6.57
N ASN A 84 -4.55 2.10 6.13
CA ASN A 84 -4.32 3.49 6.50
C ASN A 84 -4.50 3.72 8.00
N PHE A 85 -5.51 3.11 8.60
CA PHE A 85 -5.76 3.19 10.04
C PHE A 85 -4.77 2.35 10.86
N ARG A 86 -4.31 1.22 10.33
CA ARG A 86 -3.39 0.26 10.97
C ARG A 86 -2.15 -0.03 10.10
N PRO A 87 -1.27 0.94 9.83
CA PRO A 87 -0.14 0.76 8.91
C PRO A 87 0.78 -0.40 9.27
N LYS A 88 0.95 -0.66 10.57
CA LYS A 88 1.79 -1.76 11.07
C LYS A 88 1.28 -3.15 10.69
N LEU A 89 0.00 -3.27 10.34
CA LEU A 89 -0.60 -4.52 9.89
C LEU A 89 -0.44 -4.76 8.38
N LEU A 90 0.24 -3.89 7.64
CA LEU A 90 0.65 -4.21 6.28
C LEU A 90 1.65 -5.37 6.27
N HIS A 91 2.60 -5.39 7.21
CA HIS A 91 3.56 -6.47 7.35
C HIS A 91 3.89 -6.69 8.82
N LYS A 92 3.41 -7.79 9.39
CA LYS A 92 3.66 -8.17 10.79
C LYS A 92 3.77 -9.68 10.87
N ILE A 93 5.01 -10.17 10.94
CA ILE A 93 5.30 -11.60 11.06
C ILE A 93 4.82 -12.10 12.43
N ASP A 94 4.06 -13.19 12.43
CA ASP A 94 3.71 -13.96 13.62
C ASP A 94 4.32 -15.36 13.48
N LYS A 95 5.32 -15.65 14.33
CA LYS A 95 6.05 -16.92 14.32
C LYS A 95 5.23 -18.12 14.79
N ASN A 96 4.14 -17.85 15.52
CA ASN A 96 3.29 -18.87 16.11
C ASN A 96 2.06 -19.18 15.25
N SER A 97 1.91 -18.51 14.12
CA SER A 97 0.77 -18.66 13.21
C SER A 97 1.25 -19.09 11.83
N PRO A 98 0.52 -20.00 11.15
CA PRO A 98 0.82 -20.36 9.76
C PRO A 98 0.51 -19.22 8.78
N SER A 99 -0.26 -18.22 9.20
CA SER A 99 -0.63 -17.05 8.39
C SER A 99 -0.45 -15.75 9.20
N TRP A 100 0.03 -14.71 8.55
CA TRP A 100 0.25 -13.38 9.13
C TRP A 100 0.07 -12.28 8.08
N PRO A 101 -0.16 -11.01 8.51
CA PRO A 101 -0.27 -9.89 7.60
C PRO A 101 1.01 -9.65 6.79
N SER A 102 0.86 -9.58 5.49
CA SER A 102 1.88 -9.18 4.51
C SER A 102 1.20 -8.58 3.27
N PRO A 103 1.89 -7.84 2.41
CA PRO A 103 1.31 -7.36 1.14
C PRO A 103 0.65 -8.48 0.33
N ARG A 104 1.30 -9.66 0.27
CA ARG A 104 0.76 -10.84 -0.43
C ARG A 104 -0.51 -11.38 0.24
N SER A 105 -0.48 -11.55 1.56
CA SER A 105 -1.63 -12.09 2.28
C SER A 105 -2.83 -11.14 2.26
N TRP A 106 -2.64 -9.83 2.18
CA TRP A 106 -3.71 -8.87 1.95
C TRP A 106 -4.32 -8.97 0.55
N SER A 107 -3.53 -9.31 -0.48
CA SER A 107 -4.07 -9.60 -1.81
C SER A 107 -4.93 -10.88 -1.79
N ILE A 108 -4.47 -11.92 -1.11
CA ILE A 108 -5.27 -13.14 -0.91
C ILE A 108 -6.54 -12.85 -0.11
N ALA A 109 -6.45 -12.04 0.97
CA ALA A 109 -7.60 -11.62 1.76
C ALA A 109 -8.64 -10.87 0.92
N ASN A 110 -8.21 -10.06 -0.06
CA ASN A 110 -9.11 -9.43 -1.02
C ASN A 110 -9.90 -10.44 -1.86
N ASP A 111 -9.26 -11.49 -2.31
CA ASP A 111 -9.92 -12.53 -3.12
C ASP A 111 -10.90 -13.34 -2.26
N LEU A 112 -10.54 -13.63 -1.00
CA LEU A 112 -11.45 -14.25 -0.04
C LEU A 112 -12.67 -13.37 0.23
N LEU A 113 -12.48 -12.05 0.42
CA LEU A 113 -13.59 -11.10 0.60
C LEU A 113 -14.54 -11.07 -0.59
N LYS A 114 -14.02 -11.11 -1.81
CA LYS A 114 -14.82 -11.14 -3.03
C LYS A 114 -15.64 -12.43 -3.14
N ALA A 115 -15.13 -13.52 -2.56
CA ALA A 115 -15.81 -14.82 -2.50
C ALA A 115 -16.71 -14.96 -1.25
N ASP A 116 -16.87 -13.91 -0.43
CA ASP A 116 -17.61 -13.93 0.84
C ASP A 116 -17.07 -14.98 1.84
N ILE A 117 -15.75 -15.19 1.82
CA ILE A 117 -15.03 -16.10 2.72
C ILE A 117 -14.26 -15.28 3.75
N ASP A 118 -14.12 -15.81 4.98
CA ASP A 118 -13.38 -15.15 6.05
C ASP A 118 -11.88 -15.02 5.70
N VAL A 119 -11.27 -13.94 6.15
CA VAL A 119 -9.88 -13.58 5.84
C VAL A 119 -8.85 -14.17 6.82
N ASP A 120 -9.31 -14.82 7.92
CA ASP A 120 -8.42 -15.44 8.92
C ASP A 120 -7.35 -16.35 8.31
N PRO A 121 -7.67 -17.22 7.32
CA PRO A 121 -6.68 -18.10 6.73
C PRO A 121 -5.53 -17.37 6.03
N ALA A 122 -5.77 -16.14 5.56
CA ALA A 122 -4.77 -15.35 4.84
C ALA A 122 -3.91 -14.49 5.76
N ILE A 123 -4.53 -13.76 6.70
CA ILE A 123 -3.85 -12.72 7.49
C ILE A 123 -3.70 -13.07 8.98
N GLY A 124 -4.17 -14.25 9.38
CA GLY A 124 -4.14 -14.73 10.77
C GLY A 124 -5.23 -14.12 11.65
N ASN A 125 -5.60 -14.85 12.69
CA ASN A 125 -6.77 -14.55 13.54
C ASN A 125 -6.73 -13.16 14.17
N ALA A 126 -5.57 -12.71 14.65
CA ALA A 126 -5.45 -11.43 15.34
C ALA A 126 -5.73 -10.24 14.40
N ALA A 127 -5.09 -10.23 13.23
CA ALA A 127 -5.30 -9.17 12.24
C ALA A 127 -6.72 -9.22 11.64
N ALA A 128 -7.24 -10.41 11.41
CA ALA A 128 -8.60 -10.60 10.90
C ALA A 128 -9.66 -10.11 11.91
N ALA A 129 -9.48 -10.33 13.20
CA ALA A 129 -10.38 -9.81 14.23
C ALA A 129 -10.41 -8.28 14.24
N GLU A 130 -9.25 -7.61 14.15
CA GLU A 130 -9.18 -6.15 14.02
C GLU A 130 -9.84 -5.68 12.72
N PHE A 131 -9.58 -6.37 11.61
CA PHE A 131 -10.17 -6.02 10.31
C PHE A 131 -11.69 -6.19 10.30
N ARG A 132 -12.23 -7.29 10.85
CA ARG A 132 -13.68 -7.49 10.99
C ARG A 132 -14.34 -6.39 11.82
N SER A 133 -13.70 -5.98 12.92
CA SER A 133 -14.19 -4.87 13.75
C SER A 133 -14.22 -3.56 12.98
N PHE A 134 -13.19 -3.28 12.19
CA PHE A 134 -13.15 -2.13 11.30
C PHE A 134 -14.23 -2.20 10.21
N CYS A 135 -14.48 -3.36 9.61
CA CYS A 135 -15.52 -3.54 8.61
C CYS A 135 -16.93 -3.28 9.15
N LYS A 136 -17.18 -3.56 10.45
CA LYS A 136 -18.46 -3.17 11.10
C LYS A 136 -18.62 -1.65 11.14
N ILE A 137 -17.57 -0.92 11.52
CA ILE A 137 -17.56 0.55 11.53
C ILE A 137 -17.70 1.08 10.09
N TYR A 138 -17.01 0.47 9.13
CA TYR A 138 -17.10 0.86 7.72
C TYR A 138 -18.55 0.78 7.18
N LYS A 139 -19.35 -0.19 7.64
CA LYS A 139 -20.78 -0.32 7.28
C LYS A 139 -21.64 0.81 7.84
N THR A 140 -21.21 1.49 8.89
CA THR A 140 -21.96 2.62 9.50
C THR A 140 -21.64 3.96 8.86
N LEU A 141 -20.71 4.01 7.91
CA LEU A 141 -20.37 5.24 7.20
C LEU A 141 -21.56 5.79 6.41
N PRO A 142 -21.65 7.12 6.28
CA PRO A 142 -22.62 7.72 5.38
C PRO A 142 -22.38 7.25 3.94
N ASN A 143 -23.44 7.26 3.13
CA ASN A 143 -23.30 6.91 1.73
C ASN A 143 -22.33 7.88 1.03
N ILE A 144 -21.25 7.34 0.47
CA ILE A 144 -20.17 8.10 -0.15
C ILE A 144 -20.58 8.74 -1.48
N GLU A 145 -21.37 8.03 -2.32
CA GLU A 145 -21.73 8.52 -3.65
C GLU A 145 -22.49 9.86 -3.65
N PRO A 146 -23.48 10.10 -2.76
CA PRO A 146 -24.14 11.40 -2.72
C PRO A 146 -23.21 12.53 -2.28
N ILE A 147 -22.18 12.25 -1.47
CA ILE A 147 -21.17 13.24 -1.08
C ILE A 147 -20.33 13.59 -2.30
N LEU A 148 -19.81 12.60 -3.02
CA LEU A 148 -19.01 12.78 -4.22
C LEU A 148 -19.80 13.52 -5.33
N LYS A 149 -21.11 13.28 -5.43
CA LYS A 149 -22.00 14.00 -6.37
C LYS A 149 -22.42 15.39 -5.88
N GLY A 150 -21.96 15.84 -4.71
CA GLY A 150 -22.33 17.14 -4.12
C GLY A 150 -23.81 17.24 -3.67
N LYS A 151 -24.52 16.11 -3.54
CA LYS A 151 -25.95 16.05 -3.21
C LYS A 151 -26.21 15.89 -1.71
N SER A 152 -25.22 15.53 -0.91
CA SER A 152 -25.35 15.29 0.52
C SER A 152 -24.13 15.78 1.29
N SER A 153 -24.36 16.31 2.50
CA SER A 153 -23.30 16.79 3.41
C SER A 153 -23.60 16.31 4.83
N PRO A 154 -23.49 14.99 5.12
CA PRO A 154 -23.77 14.43 6.42
C PRO A 154 -22.80 14.94 7.49
N LYS A 155 -23.10 14.67 8.76
CA LYS A 155 -22.17 14.96 9.87
C LYS A 155 -20.89 14.14 9.69
N PHE A 156 -19.73 14.77 9.92
CA PHE A 156 -18.45 14.07 9.92
C PHE A 156 -18.39 13.14 11.14
N PRO A 157 -17.90 11.88 11.01
CA PRO A 157 -17.86 10.93 12.10
C PRO A 157 -17.04 11.43 13.30
N GLU A 158 -17.37 10.96 14.50
CA GLU A 158 -16.60 11.25 15.71
C GLU A 158 -15.53 10.19 15.98
N ASP A 159 -15.84 8.94 15.67
CA ASP A 159 -14.91 7.81 15.82
C ASP A 159 -13.72 7.91 14.86
N LEU A 160 -12.52 7.68 15.39
CA LEU A 160 -11.27 7.82 14.65
C LEU A 160 -11.18 6.85 13.46
N SER A 161 -11.62 5.61 13.65
CA SER A 161 -11.60 4.59 12.58
C SER A 161 -12.56 4.97 11.46
N ALA A 162 -13.75 5.51 11.82
CA ALA A 162 -14.73 6.00 10.86
C ALA A 162 -14.24 7.23 10.09
N LYS A 163 -13.48 8.12 10.72
CA LYS A 163 -12.83 9.26 10.04
C LYS A 163 -11.86 8.79 8.98
N TYR A 164 -10.94 7.88 9.33
CA TYR A 164 -9.99 7.28 8.38
C TYR A 164 -10.73 6.57 7.24
N ALA A 165 -11.74 5.77 7.59
CA ALA A 165 -12.53 5.04 6.62
C ALA A 165 -13.26 5.96 5.63
N LEU A 166 -13.86 7.04 6.11
CA LEU A 166 -14.57 8.01 5.28
C LEU A 166 -13.60 8.77 4.36
N CYS A 167 -12.48 9.29 4.88
CA CYS A 167 -11.50 10.01 4.08
C CYS A 167 -10.91 9.12 2.98
N CYS A 168 -10.55 7.87 3.32
CA CYS A 168 -10.04 6.93 2.33
C CYS A 168 -11.09 6.57 1.28
N ALA A 169 -12.35 6.32 1.69
CA ALA A 169 -13.42 6.02 0.74
C ALA A 169 -13.70 7.18 -0.22
N LEU A 170 -13.66 8.43 0.25
CA LEU A 170 -13.77 9.61 -0.60
C LEU A 170 -12.64 9.68 -1.62
N SER A 171 -11.38 9.44 -1.19
CA SER A 171 -10.21 9.49 -2.06
C SER A 171 -10.21 8.39 -3.13
N VAL A 172 -10.55 7.14 -2.73
CA VAL A 172 -10.48 5.96 -3.61
C VAL A 172 -11.63 5.91 -4.60
N ARG A 173 -12.83 6.38 -4.19
CA ARG A 173 -14.05 6.29 -5.01
C ARG A 173 -14.28 7.50 -5.92
N ALA A 174 -13.57 8.61 -5.73
CA ALA A 174 -13.64 9.77 -6.62
C ALA A 174 -13.06 9.42 -8.00
N LYS A 175 -13.87 9.50 -9.05
CA LYS A 175 -13.53 9.08 -10.41
C LYS A 175 -13.12 10.24 -11.34
N ASN A 176 -13.41 11.47 -10.94
CA ASN A 176 -13.16 12.67 -11.74
C ASN A 176 -12.93 13.88 -10.82
N LEU A 177 -12.37 14.96 -11.41
CA LEU A 177 -12.04 16.19 -10.68
C LEU A 177 -13.23 16.81 -9.96
N LYS A 178 -14.44 16.71 -10.52
CA LYS A 178 -15.65 17.27 -9.91
C LYS A 178 -16.02 16.52 -8.62
N GLU A 179 -15.83 15.22 -8.59
CA GLU A 179 -16.05 14.40 -7.40
C GLU A 179 -14.98 14.67 -6.34
N VAL A 180 -13.72 14.90 -6.73
CA VAL A 180 -12.64 15.32 -5.82
C VAL A 180 -12.94 16.70 -5.23
N GLU A 181 -13.38 17.67 -6.07
CA GLU A 181 -13.79 19.00 -5.60
C GLU A 181 -14.92 18.92 -4.56
N ASN A 182 -15.93 18.10 -4.82
CA ASN A 182 -17.03 17.89 -3.90
C ASN A 182 -16.58 17.24 -2.58
N ALA A 183 -15.67 16.26 -2.64
CA ALA A 183 -15.08 15.64 -1.45
C ALA A 183 -14.32 16.66 -0.59
N PHE A 184 -13.49 17.50 -1.23
CA PHE A 184 -12.75 18.57 -0.55
C PHE A 184 -13.69 19.63 0.05
N ALA A 185 -14.72 20.05 -0.70
CA ALA A 185 -15.73 20.99 -0.21
C ALA A 185 -16.54 20.44 0.96
N TYR A 186 -16.79 19.13 1.00
CA TYR A 186 -17.41 18.48 2.14
C TYR A 186 -16.49 18.48 3.36
N LEU A 187 -15.22 18.05 3.19
CA LEU A 187 -14.27 17.96 4.29
C LEU A 187 -13.89 19.33 4.84
N SER A 188 -13.72 20.35 4.01
CA SER A 188 -13.40 21.71 4.47
C SER A 188 -14.51 22.30 5.36
N LYS A 189 -15.79 21.94 5.11
CA LYS A 189 -16.93 22.41 5.90
C LYS A 189 -17.19 21.60 7.15
N LYS A 190 -16.81 20.32 7.20
CA LYS A 190 -17.27 19.38 8.23
C LYS A 190 -16.15 18.75 9.04
N ALA A 191 -14.91 18.76 8.55
CA ALA A 191 -13.75 18.13 9.18
C ALA A 191 -12.67 19.16 9.54
N SER A 192 -11.68 18.76 10.33
CA SER A 192 -10.47 19.58 10.54
C SER A 192 -9.56 19.55 9.31
N LEU A 193 -8.65 20.53 9.22
CA LEU A 193 -7.67 20.64 8.13
C LEU A 193 -6.81 19.38 7.98
N GLU A 194 -6.57 18.67 9.07
CA GLU A 194 -5.81 17.41 9.09
C GLU A 194 -6.45 16.34 8.17
N TRP A 195 -7.79 16.16 8.27
CA TRP A 195 -8.51 15.18 7.44
C TRP A 195 -8.60 15.59 5.98
N LEU A 196 -8.70 16.89 5.74
CA LEU A 196 -8.64 17.43 4.38
C LEU A 196 -7.26 17.19 3.77
N ASN A 197 -6.18 17.44 4.53
CA ASN A 197 -4.79 17.16 4.12
C ASN A 197 -4.59 15.67 3.83
N GLN A 198 -5.11 14.78 4.70
CA GLN A 198 -5.01 13.33 4.50
C GLN A 198 -5.71 12.90 3.21
N CYS A 199 -6.93 13.38 2.99
CA CYS A 199 -7.69 13.07 1.77
C CYS A 199 -6.99 13.61 0.51
N ALA A 200 -6.50 14.84 0.55
CA ALA A 200 -5.77 15.46 -0.57
C ALA A 200 -4.48 14.70 -0.89
N PHE A 201 -3.73 14.29 0.13
CA PHE A 201 -2.55 13.45 -0.04
C PHE A 201 -2.89 12.11 -0.70
N ASP A 202 -3.94 11.43 -0.25
CA ASP A 202 -4.37 10.17 -0.81
C ASP A 202 -4.82 10.32 -2.28
N VAL A 203 -5.64 11.33 -2.59
CA VAL A 203 -6.06 11.65 -3.96
C VAL A 203 -4.85 11.93 -4.85
N THR A 204 -3.91 12.76 -4.40
CA THR A 204 -2.71 13.09 -5.19
C THR A 204 -1.88 11.85 -5.50
N ASN A 205 -1.70 10.95 -4.56
CA ASN A 205 -0.98 9.69 -4.79
C ASN A 205 -1.71 8.75 -5.76
N ILE A 206 -3.05 8.75 -5.74
CA ILE A 206 -3.88 7.97 -6.66
C ILE A 206 -3.77 8.52 -8.08
N TRP A 207 -3.82 9.84 -8.24
CA TRP A 207 -3.92 10.52 -9.53
C TRP A 207 -2.55 10.82 -10.17
N LYS A 208 -1.46 10.80 -9.40
CA LYS A 208 -0.08 11.01 -9.92
C LYS A 208 0.28 10.04 -11.06
N LYS A 209 -0.38 8.91 -11.16
CA LYS A 209 -0.15 7.88 -12.21
C LYS A 209 -0.94 8.10 -13.49
N ASN A 210 -1.92 9.01 -13.51
CA ASN A 210 -2.89 9.14 -14.59
C ASN A 210 -2.68 10.37 -15.50
N ASP A 211 -1.51 11.01 -15.50
CA ASP A 211 -1.19 12.26 -16.21
C ASP A 211 -2.12 13.47 -15.92
N ASP A 212 -3.17 13.29 -15.13
CA ASP A 212 -4.15 14.34 -14.75
C ASP A 212 -3.68 15.18 -13.54
N THR A 213 -2.40 15.09 -13.19
CA THR A 213 -1.85 15.73 -11.97
C THR A 213 -1.87 17.25 -12.06
N SER A 214 -1.71 17.83 -13.25
CA SER A 214 -1.72 19.28 -13.47
C SER A 214 -3.07 19.91 -13.12
N GLU A 215 -4.15 19.30 -13.56
CA GLU A 215 -5.51 19.78 -13.29
C GLU A 215 -5.90 19.64 -11.81
N LEU A 216 -5.43 18.57 -11.15
CA LEU A 216 -5.60 18.38 -9.70
C LEU A 216 -4.84 19.44 -8.89
N ILE A 217 -3.60 19.75 -9.28
CA ILE A 217 -2.80 20.81 -8.66
C ILE A 217 -3.49 22.15 -8.82
N ASP A 218 -3.97 22.47 -10.02
CA ASP A 218 -4.73 23.68 -10.31
C ASP A 218 -5.98 23.81 -9.44
N LEU A 219 -6.72 22.73 -9.25
CA LEU A 219 -7.89 22.68 -8.38
C LEU A 219 -7.51 22.95 -6.90
N ILE A 220 -6.42 22.39 -6.44
CA ILE A 220 -5.92 22.58 -5.07
C ILE A 220 -5.44 24.02 -4.88
N VAL A 221 -4.71 24.59 -5.83
CA VAL A 221 -4.16 25.95 -5.76
C VAL A 221 -5.26 27.02 -5.87
N LYS A 222 -6.30 26.80 -6.67
CA LYS A 222 -7.44 27.72 -6.82
C LYS A 222 -8.33 27.79 -5.56
N ASN A 223 -8.29 26.79 -4.73
CA ASN A 223 -9.09 26.75 -3.50
C ASN A 223 -8.31 27.33 -2.31
N LYS A 224 -8.73 28.52 -1.83
CA LYS A 224 -8.04 29.24 -0.73
C LYS A 224 -7.91 28.40 0.55
N GLU A 225 -8.84 27.50 0.84
CA GLU A 225 -8.79 26.60 1.98
C GLU A 225 -7.78 25.46 1.78
N LEU A 226 -7.45 25.13 0.51
CA LEU A 226 -6.50 24.10 0.14
C LEU A 226 -5.08 24.63 -0.12
N ILE A 227 -4.84 25.95 -0.11
CA ILE A 227 -3.51 26.55 -0.36
C ILE A 227 -2.48 26.02 0.64
N LYS A 228 -2.85 25.89 1.94
CA LYS A 228 -1.99 25.29 2.96
C LYS A 228 -1.70 23.81 2.70
N VAL A 229 -2.61 23.11 2.01
CA VAL A 229 -2.43 21.73 1.55
C VAL A 229 -1.47 21.70 0.37
N ALA A 230 -1.56 22.66 -0.55
CA ALA A 230 -0.71 22.75 -1.73
C ALA A 230 0.78 22.92 -1.37
N GLU A 231 1.12 23.70 -0.34
CA GLU A 231 2.49 23.84 0.16
C GLU A 231 3.07 22.51 0.67
N ASN A 232 2.26 21.67 1.30
CA ASN A 232 2.67 20.36 1.77
C ASN A 232 2.75 19.32 0.62
N ILE A 233 1.83 19.39 -0.33
CA ILE A 233 1.82 18.53 -1.51
C ILE A 233 2.98 18.85 -2.46
N SER A 234 3.31 20.13 -2.67
CA SER A 234 4.45 20.51 -3.51
C SER A 234 5.79 19.98 -2.96
N LYS A 235 5.97 19.97 -1.65
CA LYS A 235 7.14 19.35 -0.99
C LYS A 235 7.19 17.83 -1.18
N LEU A 236 6.04 17.17 -1.28
CA LEU A 236 5.94 15.73 -1.47
C LEU A 236 6.07 15.29 -2.93
N LEU A 237 5.73 16.18 -3.88
CA LEU A 237 5.90 15.92 -5.32
C LEU A 237 7.36 16.16 -5.76
N ALA A 238 8.12 16.97 -5.01
CA ALA A 238 9.52 17.28 -5.27
C ALA A 238 10.51 16.28 -4.63
N ALA A 239 10.04 15.37 -3.78
CA ALA A 239 10.81 14.31 -3.14
C ALA A 239 10.54 12.96 -3.81
#